data_f8b7cc920917769f5f7ed77097e3039a
#
_entry.id   f8b7cc920917769f5f7ed77097e3039a
#
_cell.length_a   1.000
_cell.length_b   1.000
_cell.length_c   1.000
_cell.angle_alpha   90.00
_cell.angle_beta   90.00
_cell.angle_gamma   90.00
#
_symmetry.space_group_name_H-M   'P 1'
#
loop_
_entity.id
_entity.type
_entity.pdbx_description
1 polymer ?
#
loop_
_entity_poly.entity_id
_entity_poly.type
_entity_poly.pdbx_seq_one_letter_code
_entity_poly.pdbx_strand_id
1 'polypeptide(L)'
;MGAVLKIPPPFSLILTCGKDVTMGKYVLKRLVYIVIVFFIISFLMYALYNLIPTDPARAQLEPMRPQLKPDEYFRMYEQLRKEMGLDDHLVIRYARWMGIIKGLKGEFDGLLQGNFGYSQTFKKPVVQQITEPMKNTIFINIFATIAALGITLPLGVYCAVHKGKKFDTTVQTMSILGYSLPIFIISLIFMYFFVVRWGIFPLMGSKTPNASYEPGSWAEFVDKLYHIALPVIVMTFASLGGMTRYVRSSMIEALGTDYIRTARAKGLREKVVIYSHAWRNALLPIITSILAWFLGIFGGSVIIENTFSLNGMGKLYWTGLNTLDFELVLAIQMFYTAVSLIGSLLIDLSYGIVDPRVRVDK
;
A
#
# COMPACT_ATOMS: atom_id res chain seq x y z
N MET A 1 -25.62 40.84 -25.31
CA MET A 1 -24.94 41.22 -24.05
C MET A 1 -25.10 40.04 -23.10
N GLY A 2 -24.21 39.09 -23.10
CA GLY A 2 -24.21 37.89 -22.28
C GLY A 2 -22.86 37.76 -21.55
N ALA A 3 -22.88 38.02 -20.25
CA ALA A 3 -21.72 37.89 -19.40
C ALA A 3 -21.42 36.39 -19.18
N VAL A 4 -20.37 35.88 -19.78
CA VAL A 4 -19.83 34.55 -19.49
C VAL A 4 -19.15 34.61 -18.12
N LEU A 5 -19.78 34.04 -17.11
CA LEU A 5 -19.16 33.79 -15.82
C LEU A 5 -17.99 32.81 -16.03
N LYS A 6 -16.74 33.31 -16.01
CA LYS A 6 -15.52 32.50 -15.88
C LYS A 6 -15.46 31.93 -14.47
N ILE A 7 -15.87 30.70 -14.29
CA ILE A 7 -15.60 29.92 -13.07
C ILE A 7 -14.08 29.57 -13.14
N PRO A 8 -13.25 30.03 -12.20
CA PRO A 8 -11.87 29.63 -12.17
C PRO A 8 -11.77 28.12 -11.78
N PRO A 9 -10.84 27.36 -12.35
CA PRO A 9 -10.67 25.95 -11.99
C PRO A 9 -10.27 25.83 -10.51
N PRO A 10 -10.67 24.75 -9.84
CA PRO A 10 -10.48 24.58 -8.38
C PRO A 10 -9.02 24.57 -7.90
N PHE A 11 -8.07 24.62 -8.82
CA PHE A 11 -6.63 24.72 -8.53
C PHE A 11 -6.08 26.15 -8.39
N SER A 12 -6.86 27.18 -8.70
CA SER A 12 -6.39 28.58 -8.64
C SER A 12 -6.35 29.18 -7.22
N LEU A 13 -6.97 28.54 -6.24
CA LEU A 13 -6.96 29.02 -4.83
C LEU A 13 -5.64 28.74 -4.09
N ILE A 14 -4.70 27.96 -4.69
CA ILE A 14 -3.38 27.68 -4.10
C ILE A 14 -2.32 28.68 -4.59
N LEU A 15 -2.62 29.47 -5.63
CA LEU A 15 -1.65 30.34 -6.32
C LEU A 15 -1.61 31.80 -5.85
N THR A 16 -2.41 32.19 -4.83
CA THR A 16 -2.43 33.58 -4.34
C THR A 16 -1.85 33.77 -2.95
N CYS A 17 -0.95 32.89 -2.48
CA CYS A 17 -0.14 33.17 -1.31
C CYS A 17 1.26 33.61 -1.76
N GLY A 18 1.43 34.93 -1.84
CA GLY A 18 2.67 35.52 -2.29
C GLY A 18 3.83 35.33 -1.32
N LYS A 19 5.04 35.42 -1.88
CA LYS A 19 6.37 35.61 -1.32
C LYS A 19 7.05 34.40 -0.69
N ASP A 20 8.12 33.97 -1.39
CA ASP A 20 9.32 33.29 -0.85
C ASP A 20 9.11 32.18 0.19
N VAL A 21 8.39 31.14 -0.15
CA VAL A 21 8.44 29.89 0.61
C VAL A 21 9.68 29.13 0.15
N THR A 22 10.78 29.25 0.90
CA THR A 22 11.95 28.42 0.67
C THR A 22 11.55 26.93 0.74
N MET A 23 12.16 26.07 -0.06
CA MET A 23 11.91 24.60 -0.07
C MET A 23 11.88 24.05 1.38
N GLY A 24 12.72 24.57 2.28
CA GLY A 24 12.73 24.19 3.70
C GLY A 24 11.43 24.52 4.44
N LYS A 25 10.82 25.66 4.20
CA LYS A 25 9.53 26.02 4.82
C LYS A 25 8.39 25.14 4.30
N TYR A 26 8.40 24.78 3.02
CA TYR A 26 7.44 23.86 2.46
C TYR A 26 7.55 22.47 3.10
N VAL A 27 8.75 21.90 3.16
CA VAL A 27 9.01 20.60 3.80
C VAL A 27 8.59 20.63 5.27
N LEU A 28 8.95 21.69 6.02
CA LEU A 28 8.58 21.83 7.42
C LEU A 28 7.04 21.87 7.60
N LYS A 29 6.34 22.65 6.79
CA LYS A 29 4.87 22.70 6.82
C LYS A 29 4.25 21.33 6.53
N ARG A 30 4.80 20.57 5.58
CA ARG A 30 4.35 19.22 5.26
C ARG A 30 4.62 18.24 6.39
N LEU A 31 5.80 18.32 7.04
CA LEU A 31 6.11 17.49 8.20
C LEU A 31 5.15 17.75 9.36
N VAL A 32 4.86 19.02 9.67
CA VAL A 32 3.86 19.38 10.70
C VAL A 32 2.49 18.81 10.34
N TYR A 33 2.07 18.95 9.09
CA TYR A 33 0.80 18.37 8.61
C TYR A 33 0.77 16.84 8.79
N ILE A 34 1.84 16.14 8.41
CA ILE A 34 1.97 14.68 8.56
C ILE A 34 1.83 14.28 10.03
N VAL A 35 2.50 14.99 10.93
CA VAL A 35 2.43 14.70 12.37
C VAL A 35 1.01 14.88 12.89
N ILE A 36 0.35 15.99 12.53
CA ILE A 36 -1.04 16.25 12.95
C ILE A 36 -1.97 15.14 12.42
N VAL A 37 -1.88 14.83 11.13
CA VAL A 37 -2.72 13.80 10.50
C VAL A 37 -2.45 12.42 11.10
N PHE A 38 -1.19 12.10 11.41
CA PHE A 38 -0.83 10.85 12.08
C PHE A 38 -1.53 10.72 13.44
N PHE A 39 -1.50 11.76 14.28
CA PHE A 39 -2.16 11.74 15.56
C PHE A 39 -3.70 11.66 15.45
N ILE A 40 -4.28 12.35 14.47
CA ILE A 40 -5.73 12.26 14.22
C ILE A 40 -6.13 10.85 13.79
N ILE A 41 -5.43 10.27 12.80
CA ILE A 41 -5.73 8.92 12.31
C ILE A 41 -5.49 7.88 13.40
N SER A 42 -4.38 7.97 14.13
CA SER A 42 -4.07 7.02 15.20
C SER A 42 -5.10 7.07 16.33
N PHE A 43 -5.56 8.26 16.71
CA PHE A 43 -6.62 8.40 17.70
C PHE A 43 -7.95 7.81 17.22
N LEU A 44 -8.34 8.12 15.98
CA LEU A 44 -9.57 7.57 15.39
C LEU A 44 -9.53 6.05 15.31
N MET A 45 -8.41 5.47 14.84
CA MET A 45 -8.25 4.02 14.78
C MET A 45 -8.29 3.39 16.17
N TYR A 46 -7.56 3.96 17.13
CA TYR A 46 -7.58 3.50 18.51
C TYR A 46 -9.00 3.55 19.11
N ALA A 47 -9.72 4.65 18.87
CA ALA A 47 -11.10 4.81 19.34
C ALA A 47 -12.04 3.79 18.70
N LEU A 48 -11.96 3.59 17.38
CA LEU A 48 -12.78 2.60 16.67
C LEU A 48 -12.58 1.19 17.20
N TYR A 49 -11.33 0.77 17.45
CA TYR A 49 -11.08 -0.54 18.04
C TYR A 49 -11.60 -0.68 19.45
N ASN A 50 -11.57 0.39 20.24
CA ASN A 50 -12.14 0.39 21.59
C ASN A 50 -13.68 0.44 21.64
N LEU A 51 -14.35 0.73 20.52
CA LEU A 51 -15.81 0.64 20.39
C LEU A 51 -16.30 -0.78 20.10
N ILE A 52 -15.41 -1.69 19.67
CA ILE A 52 -15.77 -3.09 19.47
C ILE A 52 -16.12 -3.68 20.85
N PRO A 53 -17.29 -4.34 20.99
CA PRO A 53 -17.79 -4.81 22.29
C PRO A 53 -17.04 -6.09 22.74
N THR A 54 -15.71 -6.05 22.70
CA THR A 54 -14.83 -7.10 23.21
C THR A 54 -14.01 -6.52 24.34
N ASP A 55 -14.05 -7.20 25.48
CA ASP A 55 -13.24 -6.83 26.63
C ASP A 55 -11.94 -7.65 26.60
N PRO A 56 -10.76 -7.02 26.41
CA PRO A 56 -9.48 -7.73 26.36
C PRO A 56 -9.20 -8.56 27.62
N ALA A 57 -9.60 -8.07 28.79
CA ALA A 57 -9.43 -8.80 30.04
C ALA A 57 -10.30 -10.07 30.06
N ARG A 58 -11.54 -9.97 29.56
CA ARG A 58 -12.41 -11.13 29.43
C ARG A 58 -11.86 -12.13 28.40
N ALA A 59 -11.43 -11.66 27.24
CA ALA A 59 -10.87 -12.53 26.20
C ALA A 59 -9.65 -13.34 26.71
N GLN A 60 -8.83 -12.73 27.57
CA GLN A 60 -7.66 -13.38 28.16
C GLN A 60 -8.01 -14.41 29.24
N LEU A 61 -9.11 -14.20 30.00
CA LEU A 61 -9.54 -15.09 31.07
C LEU A 61 -10.53 -16.18 30.62
N GLU A 62 -11.20 -16.00 29.46
CA GLU A 62 -12.22 -16.94 28.99
C GLU A 62 -11.72 -18.39 28.84
N PRO A 63 -10.47 -18.66 28.37
CA PRO A 63 -9.94 -20.03 28.33
C PRO A 63 -9.79 -20.69 29.70
N MET A 64 -9.65 -19.89 30.77
CA MET A 64 -9.49 -20.40 32.16
C MET A 64 -10.82 -20.51 32.89
N ARG A 65 -11.90 -19.95 32.36
CA ARG A 65 -13.20 -19.90 32.95
C ARG A 65 -13.75 -21.28 33.43
N PRO A 66 -13.59 -22.40 32.66
CA PRO A 66 -14.07 -23.70 33.12
C PRO A 66 -13.35 -24.25 34.38
N GLN A 67 -12.16 -23.70 34.68
CA GLN A 67 -11.31 -24.16 35.78
C GLN A 67 -11.45 -23.29 37.04
N LEU A 68 -12.14 -22.15 36.95
CA LEU A 68 -12.26 -21.16 38.01
C LEU A 68 -13.66 -21.14 38.59
N LYS A 69 -13.74 -20.91 39.91
CA LYS A 69 -15.02 -20.61 40.57
C LYS A 69 -15.53 -19.24 40.12
N PRO A 70 -16.85 -19.00 40.07
CA PRO A 70 -17.41 -17.72 39.63
C PRO A 70 -16.83 -16.50 40.36
N ASP A 71 -16.68 -16.57 41.69
CA ASP A 71 -16.14 -15.47 42.49
C ASP A 71 -14.64 -15.21 42.22
N GLU A 72 -13.89 -16.26 41.94
CA GLU A 72 -12.46 -16.20 41.63
C GLU A 72 -12.25 -15.60 40.23
N TYR A 73 -13.05 -16.04 39.27
CA TYR A 73 -13.06 -15.46 37.92
C TYR A 73 -13.36 -13.95 37.96
N PHE A 74 -14.35 -13.54 38.78
CA PHE A 74 -14.74 -12.13 38.86
C PHE A 74 -13.63 -11.26 39.46
N ARG A 75 -12.97 -11.73 40.52
CA ARG A 75 -11.83 -11.05 41.15
C ARG A 75 -10.65 -10.93 40.19
N MET A 76 -10.30 -12.01 39.50
CA MET A 76 -9.22 -11.99 38.48
C MET A 76 -9.55 -11.05 37.31
N TYR A 77 -10.81 -11.02 36.89
CA TYR A 77 -11.26 -10.12 35.84
C TYR A 77 -11.14 -8.65 36.25
N GLU A 78 -11.61 -8.27 37.45
CA GLU A 78 -11.47 -6.89 37.94
C GLU A 78 -9.99 -6.49 38.14
N GLN A 79 -9.17 -7.39 38.64
CA GLN A 79 -7.74 -7.15 38.78
C GLN A 79 -7.09 -6.94 37.42
N LEU A 80 -7.35 -7.79 36.44
CA LEU A 80 -6.79 -7.71 35.12
C LEU A 80 -7.22 -6.42 34.39
N ARG A 81 -8.51 -6.01 34.56
CA ARG A 81 -8.98 -4.71 34.04
C ARG A 81 -8.17 -3.53 34.55
N LYS A 82 -7.90 -3.53 35.87
CA LYS A 82 -7.08 -2.49 36.52
C LYS A 82 -5.62 -2.53 36.02
N GLU A 83 -5.05 -3.73 35.95
CA GLU A 83 -3.68 -3.93 35.45
C GLU A 83 -3.54 -3.52 33.97
N MET A 84 -4.58 -3.65 33.18
CA MET A 84 -4.63 -3.19 31.78
C MET A 84 -5.04 -1.70 31.65
N GLY A 85 -5.47 -1.07 32.75
CA GLY A 85 -5.95 0.32 32.75
C GLY A 85 -7.21 0.55 31.90
N LEU A 86 -8.07 -0.49 31.77
CA LEU A 86 -9.25 -0.44 30.92
C LEU A 86 -10.36 0.47 31.48
N ASP A 87 -10.29 0.78 32.77
CA ASP A 87 -11.25 1.65 33.46
C ASP A 87 -10.93 3.14 33.27
N ASP A 88 -9.75 3.47 32.73
CA ASP A 88 -9.35 4.83 32.45
C ASP A 88 -10.08 5.39 31.22
N HIS A 89 -10.19 6.72 31.18
CA HIS A 89 -10.82 7.43 30.06
C HIS A 89 -10.08 7.12 28.73
N LEU A 90 -10.81 6.98 27.63
CA LEU A 90 -10.27 6.64 26.31
C LEU A 90 -9.04 7.46 25.92
N VAL A 91 -9.08 8.78 26.20
CA VAL A 91 -7.97 9.71 25.87
C VAL A 91 -6.71 9.40 26.68
N ILE A 92 -6.86 9.02 27.96
CA ILE A 92 -5.73 8.64 28.83
C ILE A 92 -5.14 7.31 28.36
N ARG A 93 -5.99 6.35 28.01
CA ARG A 93 -5.58 5.05 27.45
C ARG A 93 -4.82 5.23 26.14
N TYR A 94 -5.34 6.09 25.24
CA TYR A 94 -4.66 6.44 23.99
C TYR A 94 -3.30 7.13 24.24
N ALA A 95 -3.24 8.11 25.14
CA ALA A 95 -1.99 8.82 25.44
C ALA A 95 -0.92 7.88 26.03
N ARG A 96 -1.35 6.89 26.80
CA ARG A 96 -0.47 5.83 27.35
C ARG A 96 -0.01 4.87 26.26
N TRP A 97 -0.93 4.39 25.42
CA TRP A 97 -0.61 3.53 24.28
C TRP A 97 0.33 4.19 23.29
N MET A 98 0.16 5.50 23.05
CA MET A 98 1.06 6.28 22.22
C MET A 98 2.43 6.52 22.88
N GLY A 99 2.54 6.43 24.20
CA GLY A 99 3.75 6.72 24.98
C GLY A 99 3.94 8.22 25.27
N ILE A 100 2.87 9.02 25.20
CA ILE A 100 2.88 10.46 25.54
C ILE A 100 2.91 10.65 27.05
N ILE A 101 2.24 9.77 27.80
CA ILE A 101 2.24 9.73 29.26
C ILE A 101 2.83 8.40 29.74
N LYS A 102 3.25 8.38 31.00
CA LYS A 102 3.79 7.15 31.62
C LYS A 102 2.77 6.03 31.63
N GLY A 103 3.22 4.84 31.28
CA GLY A 103 2.47 3.61 31.41
C GLY A 103 2.15 3.25 32.88
N LEU A 104 1.37 2.21 33.09
CA LEU A 104 1.00 1.73 34.43
C LEU A 104 2.20 1.30 35.28
N LYS A 105 3.32 0.94 34.63
CA LYS A 105 4.59 0.61 35.29
C LYS A 105 5.46 1.84 35.60
N GLY A 106 5.00 3.06 35.32
CA GLY A 106 5.70 4.30 35.60
C GLY A 106 6.74 4.73 34.56
N GLU A 107 6.88 4.00 33.45
CA GLU A 107 7.81 4.27 32.36
C GLU A 107 7.10 4.80 31.11
N PHE A 108 7.81 5.54 30.27
CA PHE A 108 7.32 5.90 28.95
C PHE A 108 7.58 4.73 28.00
N ASP A 109 6.57 3.93 27.76
CA ASP A 109 6.67 2.71 26.96
C ASP A 109 5.41 2.59 26.07
N GLY A 110 5.49 3.11 24.87
CA GLY A 110 4.40 3.09 23.90
C GLY A 110 4.87 3.13 22.46
N LEU A 111 3.95 3.41 21.55
CA LEU A 111 4.21 3.40 20.11
C LEU A 111 5.39 4.30 19.70
N LEU A 112 5.50 5.50 20.30
CA LEU A 112 6.58 6.44 20.00
C LEU A 112 7.95 5.96 20.48
N GLN A 113 8.01 5.06 21.44
CA GLN A 113 9.23 4.42 21.94
C GLN A 113 9.54 3.10 21.21
N GLY A 114 8.72 2.71 20.21
CA GLY A 114 8.89 1.48 19.46
C GLY A 114 8.23 0.25 20.09
N ASN A 115 7.46 0.44 21.16
CA ASN A 115 6.64 -0.64 21.71
C ASN A 115 5.29 -0.69 20.97
N PHE A 116 5.15 -1.67 20.09
CA PHE A 116 3.94 -1.92 19.31
C PHE A 116 2.98 -2.88 20.01
N GLY A 117 3.23 -3.21 21.30
CA GLY A 117 2.43 -4.10 22.08
C GLY A 117 2.78 -5.58 21.90
N TYR A 118 1.91 -6.45 22.42
CA TYR A 118 2.09 -7.89 22.49
C TYR A 118 0.92 -8.62 21.83
N SER A 119 1.20 -9.45 20.84
CA SER A 119 0.17 -10.23 20.17
C SER A 119 -0.35 -11.34 21.07
N GLN A 120 -1.64 -11.30 21.37
CA GLN A 120 -2.30 -12.33 22.18
C GLN A 120 -2.44 -13.65 21.41
N THR A 121 -2.60 -13.59 20.10
CA THR A 121 -2.73 -14.75 19.22
C THR A 121 -1.42 -15.51 19.09
N PHE A 122 -0.33 -14.78 18.82
CA PHE A 122 0.97 -15.39 18.54
C PHE A 122 1.88 -15.51 19.77
N LYS A 123 1.47 -14.94 20.92
CA LYS A 123 2.25 -14.95 22.17
C LYS A 123 3.67 -14.41 22.01
N LYS A 124 3.81 -13.31 21.27
CA LYS A 124 5.09 -12.66 20.95
C LYS A 124 4.93 -11.15 20.84
N PRO A 125 5.99 -10.36 21.05
CA PRO A 125 5.98 -8.93 20.72
C PRO A 125 5.59 -8.70 19.26
N VAL A 126 4.71 -7.73 19.01
CA VAL A 126 4.18 -7.46 17.68
C VAL A 126 5.28 -7.16 16.66
N VAL A 127 6.34 -6.43 17.06
CA VAL A 127 7.49 -6.12 16.20
C VAL A 127 8.13 -7.40 15.63
N GLN A 128 8.30 -8.43 16.47
CA GLN A 128 8.86 -9.70 16.03
C GLN A 128 7.94 -10.45 15.07
N GLN A 129 6.63 -10.31 15.29
CA GLN A 129 5.63 -10.98 14.46
C GLN A 129 5.49 -10.34 13.07
N ILE A 130 5.70 -9.03 12.95
CA ILE A 130 5.57 -8.28 11.69
C ILE A 130 6.78 -8.48 10.76
N THR A 131 7.97 -8.71 11.31
CA THR A 131 9.24 -8.64 10.56
C THR A 131 9.30 -9.59 9.36
N GLU A 132 8.97 -10.87 9.53
CA GLU A 132 9.02 -11.85 8.43
C GLU A 132 7.90 -11.65 7.40
N PRO A 133 6.62 -11.46 7.79
CA PRO A 133 5.56 -11.13 6.85
C PRO A 133 5.85 -9.88 6.02
N MET A 134 6.45 -8.84 6.62
CA MET A 134 6.82 -7.62 5.92
C MET A 134 7.86 -7.88 4.83
N LYS A 135 8.91 -8.65 5.11
CA LYS A 135 9.92 -9.03 4.11
C LYS A 135 9.28 -9.77 2.93
N ASN A 136 8.38 -10.70 3.21
CA ASN A 136 7.69 -11.47 2.18
C ASN A 136 6.77 -10.58 1.32
N THR A 137 5.98 -9.70 1.94
CA THR A 137 5.12 -8.74 1.22
C THR A 137 5.95 -7.82 0.32
N ILE A 138 7.04 -7.24 0.84
CA ILE A 138 7.95 -6.39 0.06
C ILE A 138 8.55 -7.17 -1.10
N PHE A 139 9.00 -8.39 -0.88
CA PHE A 139 9.58 -9.25 -1.90
C PHE A 139 8.59 -9.50 -3.05
N ILE A 140 7.37 -9.94 -2.74
CA ILE A 140 6.32 -10.19 -3.74
C ILE A 140 6.00 -8.91 -4.52
N ASN A 141 5.78 -7.80 -3.81
CA ASN A 141 5.34 -6.55 -4.42
C ASN A 141 6.43 -5.90 -5.28
N ILE A 142 7.72 -6.07 -4.96
CA ILE A 142 8.83 -5.62 -5.81
C ILE A 142 8.72 -6.31 -7.17
N PHE A 143 8.63 -7.65 -7.21
CA PHE A 143 8.55 -8.39 -8.47
C PHE A 143 7.24 -8.08 -9.22
N ALA A 144 6.12 -7.97 -8.51
CA ALA A 144 4.84 -7.60 -9.10
C ALA A 144 4.89 -6.18 -9.72
N THR A 145 5.48 -5.21 -9.02
CA THR A 145 5.61 -3.83 -9.52
C THR A 145 6.53 -3.76 -10.74
N ILE A 146 7.69 -4.43 -10.69
CA ILE A 146 8.63 -4.47 -11.82
C ILE A 146 7.97 -5.12 -13.03
N ALA A 147 7.32 -6.28 -12.87
CA ALA A 147 6.63 -6.98 -13.95
C ALA A 147 5.49 -6.14 -14.52
N ALA A 148 4.67 -5.56 -13.66
CA ALA A 148 3.54 -4.73 -14.07
C ALA A 148 3.99 -3.47 -14.82
N LEU A 149 4.97 -2.71 -14.32
CA LEU A 149 5.50 -1.54 -15.00
C LEU A 149 6.23 -1.92 -16.29
N GLY A 150 7.03 -2.98 -16.27
CA GLY A 150 7.77 -3.49 -17.42
C GLY A 150 6.86 -3.90 -18.59
N ILE A 151 5.62 -4.30 -18.31
CA ILE A 151 4.63 -4.68 -19.32
C ILE A 151 3.72 -3.49 -19.66
N THR A 152 3.16 -2.82 -18.66
CA THR A 152 2.11 -1.81 -18.89
C THR A 152 2.62 -0.54 -19.56
N LEU A 153 3.85 -0.09 -19.25
CA LEU A 153 4.41 1.12 -19.86
C LEU A 153 4.68 0.95 -21.37
N PRO A 154 5.44 -0.07 -21.83
CA PRO A 154 5.65 -0.29 -23.25
C PRO A 154 4.34 -0.58 -23.99
N LEU A 155 3.46 -1.36 -23.38
CA LEU A 155 2.17 -1.73 -23.96
C LEU A 155 1.27 -0.51 -24.16
N GLY A 156 1.20 0.39 -23.18
CA GLY A 156 0.45 1.64 -23.27
C GLY A 156 0.97 2.57 -24.37
N VAL A 157 2.31 2.73 -24.47
CA VAL A 157 2.95 3.50 -25.53
C VAL A 157 2.65 2.89 -26.89
N TYR A 158 2.79 1.58 -27.04
CA TYR A 158 2.54 0.88 -28.30
C TYR A 158 1.08 1.02 -28.76
N CYS A 159 0.13 0.86 -27.82
CA CYS A 159 -1.29 1.05 -28.08
C CYS A 159 -1.62 2.49 -28.50
N ALA A 160 -0.99 3.49 -27.90
CA ALA A 160 -1.19 4.90 -28.26
C ALA A 160 -0.72 5.21 -29.69
N VAL A 161 0.46 4.72 -30.07
CA VAL A 161 1.03 4.87 -31.40
C VAL A 161 0.18 4.18 -32.47
N HIS A 162 -0.45 3.06 -32.12
CA HIS A 162 -1.29 2.27 -33.02
C HIS A 162 -2.79 2.43 -32.71
N LYS A 163 -3.19 3.61 -32.25
CA LYS A 163 -4.57 3.94 -31.86
C LYS A 163 -5.60 3.48 -32.90
N GLY A 164 -6.60 2.72 -32.45
CA GLY A 164 -7.70 2.23 -33.30
C GLY A 164 -7.37 0.99 -34.14
N LYS A 165 -6.14 0.49 -34.11
CA LYS A 165 -5.79 -0.78 -34.79
C LYS A 165 -6.28 -1.99 -33.95
N LYS A 166 -6.39 -3.17 -34.58
CA LYS A 166 -6.85 -4.42 -33.93
C LYS A 166 -6.11 -4.72 -32.64
N PHE A 167 -4.78 -4.56 -32.61
CA PHE A 167 -3.97 -4.79 -31.41
C PHE A 167 -4.39 -3.85 -30.26
N ASP A 168 -4.51 -2.56 -30.52
CA ASP A 168 -4.97 -1.59 -29.53
C ASP A 168 -6.36 -1.98 -28.98
N THR A 169 -7.30 -2.28 -29.86
CA THR A 169 -8.65 -2.71 -29.45
C THR A 169 -8.61 -3.97 -28.60
N THR A 170 -7.83 -4.99 -28.99
CA THR A 170 -7.69 -6.22 -28.22
C THR A 170 -7.12 -5.97 -26.84
N VAL A 171 -6.03 -5.19 -26.75
CA VAL A 171 -5.44 -4.84 -25.45
C VAL A 171 -6.41 -4.06 -24.58
N GLN A 172 -7.17 -3.10 -25.15
CA GLN A 172 -8.18 -2.36 -24.39
C GLN A 172 -9.29 -3.28 -23.87
N THR A 173 -9.76 -4.23 -24.69
CA THR A 173 -10.79 -5.21 -24.28
C THR A 173 -10.27 -6.11 -23.15
N MET A 174 -9.05 -6.65 -23.29
CA MET A 174 -8.43 -7.47 -22.23
C MET A 174 -8.16 -6.65 -20.97
N SER A 175 -7.78 -5.40 -21.10
CA SER A 175 -7.62 -4.48 -19.97
C SER A 175 -8.94 -4.25 -19.22
N ILE A 176 -10.05 -4.12 -19.95
CA ILE A 176 -11.37 -3.95 -19.31
C ILE A 176 -11.74 -5.23 -18.54
N LEU A 177 -11.54 -6.41 -19.13
CA LEU A 177 -11.81 -7.69 -18.46
C LEU A 177 -10.97 -7.85 -17.19
N GLY A 178 -9.66 -7.56 -17.25
CA GLY A 178 -8.78 -7.63 -16.10
C GLY A 178 -9.13 -6.65 -14.99
N TYR A 179 -9.63 -5.47 -15.33
CA TYR A 179 -10.05 -4.47 -14.33
C TYR A 179 -11.45 -4.74 -13.75
N SER A 180 -12.36 -5.32 -14.55
CA SER A 180 -13.75 -5.54 -14.14
C SER A 180 -13.94 -6.77 -13.25
N LEU A 181 -13.04 -7.74 -13.35
CA LEU A 181 -13.10 -8.95 -12.54
C LEU A 181 -12.45 -8.71 -11.17
N PRO A 182 -13.12 -9.13 -10.08
CA PRO A 182 -12.47 -9.15 -8.77
C PRO A 182 -11.19 -9.99 -8.80
N ILE A 183 -10.13 -9.51 -8.16
CA ILE A 183 -8.80 -10.13 -8.21
C ILE A 183 -8.80 -11.58 -7.68
N PHE A 184 -9.70 -11.92 -6.75
CA PHE A 184 -9.81 -13.29 -6.25
C PHE A 184 -10.36 -14.26 -7.31
N ILE A 185 -11.27 -13.78 -8.19
CA ILE A 185 -11.79 -14.59 -9.31
C ILE A 185 -10.65 -14.84 -10.30
N ILE A 186 -9.88 -13.82 -10.65
CA ILE A 186 -8.70 -13.96 -11.52
C ILE A 186 -7.72 -14.96 -10.90
N SER A 187 -7.45 -14.85 -9.61
CA SER A 187 -6.56 -15.76 -8.88
C SER A 187 -7.02 -17.23 -8.97
N LEU A 188 -8.30 -17.46 -8.73
CA LEU A 188 -8.88 -18.82 -8.78
C LEU A 188 -8.84 -19.41 -10.20
N ILE A 189 -9.14 -18.60 -11.23
CA ILE A 189 -9.07 -19.04 -12.63
C ILE A 189 -7.62 -19.41 -12.99
N PHE A 190 -6.66 -18.55 -12.65
CA PHE A 190 -5.24 -18.81 -12.92
C PHE A 190 -4.73 -20.02 -12.13
N MET A 191 -5.12 -20.15 -10.86
CA MET A 191 -4.78 -21.31 -10.04
C MET A 191 -5.35 -22.61 -10.66
N TYR A 192 -6.59 -22.61 -11.11
CA TYR A 192 -7.17 -23.78 -11.76
C TYR A 192 -6.38 -24.20 -13.00
N PHE A 193 -6.07 -23.27 -13.91
CA PHE A 193 -5.35 -23.63 -15.13
C PHE A 193 -3.88 -23.95 -14.87
N PHE A 194 -3.15 -23.07 -14.18
CA PHE A 194 -1.71 -23.18 -14.07
C PHE A 194 -1.23 -24.16 -13.00
N VAL A 195 -2.02 -24.38 -11.95
CA VAL A 195 -1.69 -25.33 -10.89
C VAL A 195 -2.40 -26.67 -11.11
N VAL A 196 -3.76 -26.65 -11.15
CA VAL A 196 -4.53 -27.91 -11.15
C VAL A 196 -4.47 -28.60 -12.51
N ARG A 197 -4.67 -27.86 -13.61
CA ARG A 197 -4.78 -28.47 -14.95
C ARG A 197 -3.43 -28.74 -15.59
N TRP A 198 -2.47 -27.83 -15.44
CA TRP A 198 -1.17 -27.90 -16.11
C TRP A 198 -0.03 -28.27 -15.18
N GLY A 199 -0.16 -28.14 -13.87
CA GLY A 199 0.88 -28.48 -12.88
C GLY A 199 2.15 -27.64 -12.99
N ILE A 200 2.05 -26.38 -13.48
CA ILE A 200 3.21 -25.54 -13.76
C ILE A 200 3.73 -24.86 -12.49
N PHE A 201 2.84 -24.43 -11.59
CA PHE A 201 3.20 -23.70 -10.38
C PHE A 201 2.75 -24.42 -9.12
N PRO A 202 3.39 -24.18 -7.96
CA PRO A 202 2.97 -24.72 -6.68
C PRO A 202 1.60 -24.17 -6.27
N LEU A 203 0.82 -24.93 -5.52
CA LEU A 203 -0.52 -24.56 -5.12
C LEU A 203 -0.53 -23.42 -4.10
N MET A 204 0.32 -23.52 -3.07
CA MET A 204 0.30 -22.65 -1.90
C MET A 204 1.68 -22.51 -1.26
N GLY A 205 1.84 -21.44 -0.48
CA GLY A 205 3.01 -21.21 0.38
C GLY A 205 4.10 -20.37 -0.27
N SER A 206 5.07 -19.98 0.54
CA SER A 206 6.18 -19.10 0.15
C SER A 206 7.47 -19.87 -0.20
N LYS A 207 7.50 -21.19 0.02
CA LYS A 207 8.63 -22.07 -0.25
C LYS A 207 8.18 -23.54 -0.27
N THR A 208 9.01 -24.39 -0.86
CA THR A 208 8.78 -25.85 -0.92
C THR A 208 8.76 -26.43 0.50
N PRO A 209 7.68 -27.17 0.88
CA PRO A 209 7.59 -27.84 2.17
C PRO A 209 8.77 -28.80 2.38
N ASN A 210 9.33 -28.82 3.59
CA ASN A 210 10.44 -29.68 3.99
C ASN A 210 11.76 -29.49 3.21
N ALA A 211 11.88 -28.50 2.33
CA ALA A 211 13.15 -28.17 1.71
C ALA A 211 14.04 -27.43 2.72
N SER A 212 15.25 -27.95 2.92
CA SER A 212 16.28 -27.31 3.74
C SER A 212 17.24 -26.57 2.82
N TYR A 213 17.14 -25.26 2.79
CA TYR A 213 18.08 -24.40 2.10
C TYR A 213 18.97 -23.67 3.11
N GLU A 214 20.22 -23.45 2.74
CA GLU A 214 21.06 -22.53 3.48
C GLU A 214 20.46 -21.11 3.37
N PRO A 215 20.31 -20.38 4.50
CA PRO A 215 19.74 -19.04 4.49
C PRO A 215 20.51 -18.12 3.53
N GLY A 216 19.78 -17.46 2.62
CA GLY A 216 20.36 -16.57 1.61
C GLY A 216 21.00 -17.26 0.42
N SER A 217 20.89 -18.59 0.30
CA SER A 217 21.39 -19.32 -0.86
C SER A 217 20.62 -19.00 -2.14
N TRP A 218 21.29 -19.18 -3.28
CA TRP A 218 20.66 -19.05 -4.59
C TRP A 218 19.46 -20.01 -4.77
N ALA A 219 19.58 -21.22 -4.22
CA ALA A 219 18.51 -22.20 -4.27
C ALA A 219 17.25 -21.74 -3.51
N GLU A 220 17.42 -21.14 -2.31
CA GLU A 220 16.30 -20.55 -1.57
C GLU A 220 15.65 -19.40 -2.34
N PHE A 221 16.46 -18.54 -2.97
CA PHE A 221 15.96 -17.43 -3.76
C PHE A 221 15.13 -17.89 -4.96
N VAL A 222 15.62 -18.89 -5.70
CA VAL A 222 14.91 -19.46 -6.86
C VAL A 222 13.61 -20.14 -6.43
N ASP A 223 13.62 -20.89 -5.32
CA ASP A 223 12.43 -21.52 -4.77
C ASP A 223 11.37 -20.48 -4.39
N LYS A 224 11.77 -19.39 -3.72
CA LYS A 224 10.86 -18.27 -3.42
C LYS A 224 10.30 -17.62 -4.68
N LEU A 225 11.13 -17.38 -5.71
CA LEU A 225 10.67 -16.84 -6.99
C LEU A 225 9.64 -17.75 -7.65
N TYR A 226 9.85 -19.05 -7.62
CA TYR A 226 8.93 -20.03 -8.20
C TYR A 226 7.56 -20.00 -7.49
N HIS A 227 7.55 -19.87 -6.16
CA HIS A 227 6.31 -19.81 -5.37
C HIS A 227 5.52 -18.50 -5.55
N ILE A 228 6.23 -17.37 -5.77
CA ILE A 228 5.56 -16.09 -6.01
C ILE A 228 5.22 -15.85 -7.49
N ALA A 229 5.68 -16.68 -8.41
CA ALA A 229 5.52 -16.45 -9.85
C ALA A 229 4.05 -16.30 -10.24
N LEU A 230 3.18 -17.23 -9.82
CA LEU A 230 1.75 -17.15 -10.13
C LEU A 230 1.05 -15.95 -9.47
N PRO A 231 1.23 -15.65 -8.17
CA PRO A 231 0.78 -14.40 -7.57
C PRO A 231 1.22 -13.15 -8.34
N VAL A 232 2.49 -13.07 -8.74
CA VAL A 232 3.02 -11.94 -9.53
C VAL A 232 2.32 -11.83 -10.89
N ILE A 233 2.11 -12.95 -11.59
CA ILE A 233 1.38 -12.98 -12.87
C ILE A 233 -0.05 -12.46 -12.68
N VAL A 234 -0.76 -12.92 -11.65
CA VAL A 234 -2.12 -12.47 -11.34
C VAL A 234 -2.17 -10.97 -11.04
N MET A 235 -1.27 -10.48 -10.18
CA MET A 235 -1.19 -9.05 -9.83
C MET A 235 -0.87 -8.19 -11.06
N THR A 236 0.07 -8.66 -11.88
CA THR A 236 0.43 -8.00 -13.14
C THR A 236 -0.76 -7.93 -14.09
N PHE A 237 -1.47 -9.05 -14.28
CA PHE A 237 -2.65 -9.09 -15.13
C PHE A 237 -3.76 -8.13 -14.66
N ALA A 238 -4.06 -8.11 -13.36
CA ALA A 238 -5.02 -7.18 -12.77
C ALA A 238 -4.61 -5.70 -12.97
N SER A 239 -3.31 -5.43 -12.95
CA SER A 239 -2.74 -4.09 -13.15
C SER A 239 -2.77 -3.59 -14.60
N LEU A 240 -2.85 -4.50 -15.58
CA LEU A 240 -2.89 -4.14 -17.03
C LEU A 240 -4.02 -3.17 -17.32
N GLY A 241 -5.19 -3.35 -16.70
CA GLY A 241 -6.39 -2.56 -16.98
C GLY A 241 -6.24 -1.07 -16.67
N GLY A 242 -5.63 -0.73 -15.55
CA GLY A 242 -5.48 0.65 -15.10
C GLY A 242 -4.31 1.38 -15.79
N MET A 243 -3.11 0.88 -15.56
CA MET A 243 -1.89 1.58 -15.97
C MET A 243 -1.71 1.65 -17.49
N THR A 244 -1.98 0.56 -18.23
CA THR A 244 -1.87 0.56 -19.68
C THR A 244 -2.79 1.60 -20.31
N ARG A 245 -4.02 1.71 -19.85
CA ARG A 245 -5.00 2.69 -20.34
C ARG A 245 -4.58 4.12 -19.99
N TYR A 246 -4.05 4.32 -18.79
CA TYR A 246 -3.56 5.62 -18.35
C TYR A 246 -2.37 6.10 -19.19
N VAL A 247 -1.36 5.24 -19.39
CA VAL A 247 -0.20 5.53 -20.26
C VAL A 247 -0.63 5.79 -21.70
N ARG A 248 -1.55 4.96 -22.23
CA ARG A 248 -2.10 5.14 -23.56
C ARG A 248 -2.79 6.51 -23.72
N SER A 249 -3.61 6.90 -22.75
CA SER A 249 -4.33 8.18 -22.77
C SER A 249 -3.36 9.37 -22.77
N SER A 250 -2.41 9.37 -21.85
CA SER A 250 -1.38 10.42 -21.74
C SER A 250 -0.51 10.51 -22.99
N MET A 251 -0.18 9.36 -23.59
CA MET A 251 0.57 9.34 -24.86
C MET A 251 -0.24 9.86 -26.04
N ILE A 252 -1.53 9.52 -26.15
CA ILE A 252 -2.41 10.05 -27.22
C ILE A 252 -2.52 11.57 -27.10
N GLU A 253 -2.68 12.09 -25.89
CA GLU A 253 -2.72 13.52 -25.64
C GLU A 253 -1.41 14.19 -26.08
N ALA A 254 -0.27 13.67 -25.63
CA ALA A 254 1.05 14.18 -26.00
C ALA A 254 1.29 14.15 -27.51
N LEU A 255 0.93 13.06 -28.19
CA LEU A 255 1.08 12.91 -29.66
C LEU A 255 0.19 13.87 -30.47
N GLY A 256 -0.88 14.39 -29.89
CA GLY A 256 -1.80 15.36 -30.51
C GLY A 256 -1.34 16.82 -30.46
N THR A 257 -0.28 17.13 -29.75
CA THR A 257 0.16 18.50 -29.47
C THR A 257 0.92 19.13 -30.65
N ASP A 258 0.93 20.47 -30.72
CA ASP A 258 1.55 21.22 -31.85
C ASP A 258 3.08 21.08 -31.91
N TYR A 259 3.75 20.91 -30.77
CA TYR A 259 5.19 20.68 -30.78
C TYR A 259 5.57 19.34 -31.42
N ILE A 260 4.70 18.33 -31.36
CA ILE A 260 4.88 17.06 -32.07
C ILE A 260 4.70 17.24 -33.57
N ARG A 261 3.68 18.03 -33.99
CA ARG A 261 3.51 18.38 -35.42
C ARG A 261 4.75 19.11 -35.97
N THR A 262 5.29 20.05 -35.17
CA THR A 262 6.52 20.77 -35.53
C THR A 262 7.72 19.83 -35.62
N ALA A 263 7.86 18.87 -34.73
CA ALA A 263 8.94 17.89 -34.77
C ALA A 263 8.88 17.02 -36.03
N ARG A 264 7.68 16.58 -36.42
CA ARG A 264 7.47 15.85 -37.70
C ARG A 264 7.74 16.72 -38.91
N ALA A 265 7.29 17.97 -38.92
CA ALA A 265 7.54 18.92 -40.02
C ALA A 265 9.04 19.22 -40.21
N LYS A 266 9.86 19.14 -39.14
CA LYS A 266 11.32 19.22 -39.19
C LYS A 266 12.01 17.95 -39.72
N GLY A 267 11.26 16.92 -40.13
CA GLY A 267 11.78 15.67 -40.68
C GLY A 267 12.42 14.73 -39.64
N LEU A 268 12.10 14.86 -38.36
CA LEU A 268 12.63 13.96 -37.35
C LEU A 268 12.08 12.54 -37.53
N ARG A 269 12.92 11.54 -37.29
CA ARG A 269 12.52 10.12 -37.34
C ARG A 269 11.40 9.85 -36.33
N GLU A 270 10.38 9.08 -36.73
CA GLU A 270 9.20 8.81 -35.88
C GLU A 270 9.56 8.24 -34.51
N LYS A 271 10.60 7.37 -34.42
CA LYS A 271 11.09 6.90 -33.11
C LYS A 271 11.54 8.04 -32.19
N VAL A 272 12.20 9.06 -32.72
CA VAL A 272 12.63 10.24 -31.94
C VAL A 272 11.42 11.05 -31.50
N VAL A 273 10.45 11.25 -32.40
CA VAL A 273 9.20 11.95 -32.11
C VAL A 273 8.45 11.26 -30.98
N ILE A 274 8.33 9.92 -31.01
CA ILE A 274 7.61 9.13 -30.00
C ILE A 274 8.36 9.14 -28.65
N TYR A 275 9.61 8.70 -28.61
CA TYR A 275 10.31 8.44 -27.34
C TYR A 275 11.00 9.68 -26.76
N SER A 276 11.54 10.57 -27.57
CA SER A 276 12.24 11.77 -27.07
C SER A 276 11.31 12.96 -26.85
N HIS A 277 10.24 13.08 -27.62
CA HIS A 277 9.32 14.21 -27.52
C HIS A 277 7.99 13.84 -26.85
N ALA A 278 7.22 12.89 -27.38
CA ALA A 278 5.91 12.56 -26.83
C ALA A 278 6.00 11.87 -25.48
N TRP A 279 6.81 10.80 -25.37
CA TRP A 279 6.95 10.04 -24.12
C TRP A 279 7.45 10.91 -22.96
N ARG A 280 8.46 11.74 -23.19
CA ARG A 280 8.99 12.62 -22.16
C ARG A 280 7.92 13.54 -21.56
N ASN A 281 7.01 14.04 -22.38
CA ASN A 281 5.91 14.88 -21.89
C ASN A 281 4.77 14.05 -21.30
N ALA A 282 4.45 12.90 -21.89
CA ALA A 282 3.46 11.98 -21.33
C ALA A 282 3.89 11.39 -19.98
N LEU A 283 5.19 11.31 -19.71
CA LEU A 283 5.72 10.75 -18.47
C LEU A 283 5.40 11.62 -17.24
N LEU A 284 5.25 12.94 -17.40
CA LEU A 284 4.99 13.85 -16.30
C LEU A 284 3.79 13.42 -15.43
N PRO A 285 2.59 13.17 -15.96
CA PRO A 285 1.48 12.66 -15.15
C PRO A 285 1.64 11.18 -14.75
N ILE A 286 2.39 10.39 -15.53
CA ILE A 286 2.56 8.96 -15.26
C ILE A 286 3.50 8.71 -14.07
N ILE A 287 4.51 9.56 -13.87
CA ILE A 287 5.55 9.36 -12.84
C ILE A 287 4.96 9.33 -11.44
N THR A 288 3.90 10.10 -11.18
CA THR A 288 3.21 10.08 -9.89
C THR A 288 2.51 8.77 -9.60
N SER A 289 1.90 8.17 -10.63
CA SER A 289 1.30 6.84 -10.51
C SER A 289 2.38 5.78 -10.30
N ILE A 290 3.54 5.90 -10.96
CA ILE A 290 4.68 5.02 -10.75
C ILE A 290 5.19 5.13 -9.31
N LEU A 291 5.35 6.34 -8.79
CA LEU A 291 5.78 6.56 -7.40
C LEU A 291 4.77 6.00 -6.39
N ALA A 292 3.46 6.19 -6.64
CA ALA A 292 2.42 5.61 -5.81
C ALA A 292 2.50 4.06 -5.79
N TRP A 293 2.83 3.43 -6.91
CA TRP A 293 3.04 1.98 -6.96
C TRP A 293 4.26 1.53 -6.15
N PHE A 294 5.36 2.30 -6.18
CA PHE A 294 6.52 2.02 -5.32
C PHE A 294 6.17 2.10 -3.83
N LEU A 295 5.29 3.02 -3.44
CA LEU A 295 4.81 3.07 -2.05
C LEU A 295 3.90 1.89 -1.72
N GLY A 296 3.13 1.40 -2.69
CA GLY A 296 2.31 0.19 -2.57
C GLY A 296 3.11 -1.09 -2.27
N ILE A 297 4.44 -1.08 -2.50
CA ILE A 297 5.30 -2.24 -2.20
C ILE A 297 5.22 -2.66 -0.73
N PHE A 298 5.01 -1.73 0.17
CA PHE A 298 4.87 -2.00 1.61
C PHE A 298 3.46 -2.46 2.01
N GLY A 299 2.48 -2.31 1.12
CA GLY A 299 1.09 -2.66 1.37
C GLY A 299 0.83 -4.16 1.15
N GLY A 300 0.35 -4.86 2.18
CA GLY A 300 -0.08 -6.26 2.05
C GLY A 300 -1.40 -6.39 1.28
N SER A 301 -1.53 -7.42 0.48
CA SER A 301 -2.77 -7.80 -0.18
C SER A 301 -3.44 -8.95 0.56
N VAL A 302 -4.45 -8.65 1.37
CA VAL A 302 -5.22 -9.66 2.11
C VAL A 302 -5.71 -10.76 1.16
N ILE A 303 -6.25 -10.38 0.00
CA ILE A 303 -6.84 -11.33 -0.96
C ILE A 303 -5.77 -12.23 -1.58
N ILE A 304 -4.71 -11.67 -2.14
CA ILE A 304 -3.65 -12.45 -2.80
C ILE A 304 -2.94 -13.34 -1.79
N GLU A 305 -2.54 -12.77 -0.64
CA GLU A 305 -1.78 -13.50 0.36
C GLU A 305 -2.58 -14.64 1.00
N ASN A 306 -3.89 -14.46 1.22
CA ASN A 306 -4.75 -15.56 1.69
C ASN A 306 -4.99 -16.59 0.60
N THR A 307 -5.31 -16.18 -0.64
CA THR A 307 -5.61 -17.10 -1.74
C THR A 307 -4.43 -18.03 -2.05
N PHE A 308 -3.21 -17.49 -2.06
CA PHE A 308 -1.99 -18.25 -2.31
C PHE A 308 -1.28 -18.74 -1.04
N SER A 309 -1.91 -18.55 0.13
CA SER A 309 -1.35 -18.90 1.45
C SER A 309 0.06 -18.36 1.69
N LEU A 310 0.34 -17.16 1.21
CA LEU A 310 1.62 -16.49 1.43
C LEU A 310 1.67 -15.92 2.85
N ASN A 311 2.83 -16.01 3.50
CA ASN A 311 3.02 -15.43 4.83
C ASN A 311 3.40 -13.96 4.71
N GLY A 312 2.43 -13.10 4.44
CA GLY A 312 2.61 -11.66 4.27
C GLY A 312 1.82 -10.83 5.25
N MET A 313 2.00 -9.50 5.15
CA MET A 313 1.37 -8.51 6.03
C MET A 313 -0.15 -8.47 5.94
N GLY A 314 -0.72 -8.67 4.74
CA GLY A 314 -2.17 -8.70 4.54
C GLY A 314 -2.80 -9.93 5.20
N LYS A 315 -2.16 -11.10 5.09
CA LYS A 315 -2.61 -12.32 5.78
C LYS A 315 -2.48 -12.16 7.29
N LEU A 316 -1.38 -11.58 7.77
CA LEU A 316 -1.17 -11.31 9.19
C LEU A 316 -2.25 -10.36 9.73
N TYR A 317 -2.54 -9.28 9.01
CA TYR A 317 -3.61 -8.33 9.34
C TYR A 317 -4.99 -9.01 9.40
N TRP A 318 -5.31 -9.83 8.41
CA TRP A 318 -6.56 -10.60 8.37
C TRP A 318 -6.68 -11.58 9.54
N THR A 319 -5.58 -12.26 9.86
CA THR A 319 -5.54 -13.17 11.04
C THR A 319 -5.79 -12.40 12.32
N GLY A 320 -5.11 -11.26 12.52
CA GLY A 320 -5.33 -10.40 13.69
C GLY A 320 -6.77 -9.91 13.83
N LEU A 321 -7.43 -9.54 12.72
CA LEU A 321 -8.85 -9.15 12.72
C LEU A 321 -9.75 -10.31 13.15
N ASN A 322 -9.56 -11.51 12.60
CA ASN A 322 -10.40 -12.67 12.92
C ASN A 322 -10.19 -13.20 14.34
N THR A 323 -9.00 -13.03 14.89
CA THR A 323 -8.67 -13.45 16.26
C THR A 323 -8.85 -12.33 17.30
N LEU A 324 -9.33 -11.16 16.85
CA LEU A 324 -9.52 -9.97 17.69
C LEU A 324 -8.22 -9.53 18.41
N ASP A 325 -7.08 -9.72 17.76
CA ASP A 325 -5.76 -9.30 18.26
C ASP A 325 -5.55 -7.82 17.97
N PHE A 326 -6.12 -6.96 18.81
CA PHE A 326 -6.18 -5.52 18.57
C PHE A 326 -4.81 -4.85 18.51
N GLU A 327 -3.87 -5.26 19.35
CA GLU A 327 -2.52 -4.68 19.38
C GLU A 327 -1.80 -4.96 18.06
N LEU A 328 -1.92 -6.19 17.55
CA LEU A 328 -1.36 -6.56 16.26
C LEU A 328 -1.98 -5.76 15.11
N VAL A 329 -3.31 -5.67 15.10
CA VAL A 329 -4.05 -4.96 14.03
C VAL A 329 -3.74 -3.47 14.04
N LEU A 330 -3.75 -2.84 15.22
CA LEU A 330 -3.40 -1.41 15.37
C LEU A 330 -1.96 -1.14 14.93
N ALA A 331 -1.01 -1.98 15.33
CA ALA A 331 0.39 -1.83 14.95
C ALA A 331 0.59 -1.89 13.43
N ILE A 332 -0.03 -2.87 12.75
CA ILE A 332 0.03 -2.99 11.29
C ILE A 332 -0.62 -1.77 10.63
N GLN A 333 -1.76 -1.31 11.14
CA GLN A 333 -2.44 -0.13 10.62
C GLN A 333 -1.62 1.14 10.81
N MET A 334 -0.95 1.31 11.96
CA MET A 334 -0.04 2.44 12.19
C MET A 334 1.17 2.40 11.25
N PHE A 335 1.73 1.21 11.03
CA PHE A 335 2.79 1.03 10.03
C PHE A 335 2.33 1.48 8.63
N TYR A 336 1.17 1.03 8.16
CA TYR A 336 0.63 1.45 6.86
C TYR A 336 0.35 2.95 6.81
N THR A 337 -0.16 3.52 7.88
CA THR A 337 -0.41 4.96 7.99
C THR A 337 0.89 5.75 7.88
N ALA A 338 1.93 5.35 8.63
CA ALA A 338 3.24 5.99 8.58
C ALA A 338 3.86 5.92 7.17
N VAL A 339 3.85 4.73 6.53
CA VAL A 339 4.34 4.54 5.17
C VAL A 339 3.56 5.42 4.17
N SER A 340 2.23 5.47 4.28
CA SER A 340 1.37 6.28 3.41
C SER A 340 1.66 7.78 3.55
N LEU A 341 1.81 8.27 4.78
CA LEU A 341 2.11 9.69 5.06
C LEU A 341 3.51 10.09 4.58
N ILE A 342 4.52 9.26 4.87
CA ILE A 342 5.89 9.48 4.37
C ILE A 342 5.89 9.41 2.84
N GLY A 343 5.16 8.46 2.29
CA GLY A 343 5.03 8.29 0.87
C GLY A 343 4.38 9.47 0.17
N SER A 344 3.34 10.05 0.73
CA SER A 344 2.72 11.26 0.19
C SER A 344 3.71 12.43 0.16
N LEU A 345 4.56 12.56 1.19
CA LEU A 345 5.63 13.56 1.20
C LEU A 345 6.65 13.33 0.07
N LEU A 346 7.06 12.07 -0.14
CA LEU A 346 7.99 11.73 -1.23
C LEU A 346 7.40 12.03 -2.61
N ILE A 347 6.12 11.75 -2.82
CA ILE A 347 5.40 12.11 -4.05
C ILE A 347 5.38 13.63 -4.23
N ASP A 348 5.00 14.38 -3.20
CA ASP A 348 4.97 15.85 -3.24
C ASP A 348 6.34 16.46 -3.57
N LEU A 349 7.41 15.94 -2.95
CA LEU A 349 8.77 16.38 -3.23
C LEU A 349 9.23 16.02 -4.64
N SER A 350 8.80 14.85 -5.15
CA SER A 350 9.14 14.42 -6.50
C SER A 350 8.53 15.32 -7.58
N TYR A 351 7.35 15.90 -7.33
CA TYR A 351 6.76 16.90 -8.24
C TYR A 351 7.70 18.11 -8.43
N GLY A 352 8.29 18.61 -7.35
CA GLY A 352 9.24 19.73 -7.41
C GLY A 352 10.52 19.42 -8.20
N ILE A 353 10.90 18.12 -8.30
CA ILE A 353 12.08 17.67 -9.04
C ILE A 353 11.73 17.43 -10.53
N VAL A 354 10.57 16.83 -10.79
CA VAL A 354 10.16 16.38 -12.13
C VAL A 354 9.60 17.51 -12.97
N ASP A 355 8.84 18.42 -12.37
CA ASP A 355 8.33 19.62 -13.07
C ASP A 355 8.99 20.90 -12.55
N PRO A 356 9.99 21.43 -13.27
CA PRO A 356 10.64 22.70 -12.91
C PRO A 356 9.69 23.89 -12.88
N ARG A 357 8.50 23.77 -13.50
CA ARG A 357 7.47 24.83 -13.52
C ARG A 357 6.69 24.90 -12.21
N VAL A 358 6.70 23.82 -11.42
CA VAL A 358 6.17 23.75 -10.05
C VAL A 358 7.21 24.20 -9.01
N ARG A 359 8.44 24.54 -9.44
CA ARG A 359 9.39 25.20 -8.52
C ARG A 359 8.72 26.45 -8.01
N VAL A 360 8.27 26.36 -6.77
CA VAL A 360 7.95 27.53 -5.95
C VAL A 360 9.12 28.50 -6.12
N ASP A 361 8.85 29.65 -6.71
CA ASP A 361 9.84 30.63 -7.11
C ASP A 361 10.90 30.84 -6.03
N LYS A 362 12.15 30.94 -6.52
CA LYS A 362 13.31 31.25 -5.71
C LYS A 362 13.14 32.54 -4.93
#